data_88cb4fcda7b99dae19d82f13cf2d148d
#
_entry.id   88cb4fcda7b99dae19d82f13cf2d148d
#
_cell.length_a   1.000
_cell.length_b   1.000
_cell.length_c   1.000
_cell.angle_alpha   90.00
_cell.angle_beta   90.00
_cell.angle_gamma   90.00
#
_symmetry.space_group_name_H-M   'P 1'
#
loop_
_entity.id
_entity.type
_entity.pdbx_description
1 polymer ?
#
loop_
_entity_poly.entity_id
_entity_poly.type
_entity_poly.pdbx_seq_one_letter_code
_entity_poly.pdbx_strand_id
1 'polypeptide(L)'
;MGIEIFSVKDGVPSLNFDKEVIRRLWDNYYIPYINGYFASSGKFRSDDIKTGNILSFIGSSAGATFFPDQVTLDDTHTYNIEMQAFECPQFQNSERFSVQQGAGMVVTKTGSEAEVKASVEFLKWFTDTEQNIRFAVSSGYLPVKKKANNKELIESNLQEANNSVVQVLDASLQQIEDSTLYTTRAFEQGTSARNILEYSLSDKAFQDRAEVVASIQAGMSRQEAVSKYTSDDNFDRWYQDTKSSLEALINE
;
A
#
# COMPACT_ATOMS: atom_id res chain seq x y z
N MET A 1 5.64 8.73 10.09
CA MET A 1 6.01 10.12 10.48
C MET A 1 4.98 10.74 11.42
N GLY A 2 3.87 10.09 11.71
CA GLY A 2 2.85 10.55 12.66
C GLY A 2 2.10 11.84 12.26
N ILE A 3 2.14 12.24 11.00
CA ILE A 3 1.52 13.46 10.50
C ILE A 3 0.34 13.08 9.59
N GLU A 4 -0.85 13.46 9.99
CA GLU A 4 -2.05 13.31 9.17
C GLU A 4 -2.11 14.42 8.12
N ILE A 5 -2.25 14.08 6.83
CA ILE A 5 -2.48 15.05 5.75
C ILE A 5 -3.85 15.70 5.90
N PHE A 6 -4.86 14.93 6.30
CA PHE A 6 -6.18 15.42 6.65
C PHE A 6 -6.51 15.05 8.09
N SER A 7 -6.73 16.03 8.93
CA SER A 7 -7.39 15.84 10.23
C SER A 7 -8.87 16.11 10.07
N VAL A 8 -9.73 15.28 10.67
CA VAL A 8 -11.19 15.39 10.56
C VAL A 8 -11.79 15.57 11.95
N LYS A 9 -12.47 16.69 12.16
CA LYS A 9 -13.20 16.99 13.40
C LYS A 9 -14.67 17.24 13.08
N ASP A 10 -15.56 16.49 13.70
CA ASP A 10 -17.01 16.56 13.50
C ASP A 10 -17.44 16.50 12.01
N GLY A 11 -16.72 15.68 11.22
CA GLY A 11 -16.95 15.52 9.78
C GLY A 11 -16.29 16.60 8.90
N VAL A 12 -15.71 17.64 9.50
CA VAL A 12 -15.05 18.73 8.77
C VAL A 12 -13.56 18.43 8.62
N PRO A 13 -13.04 18.32 7.39
CA PRO A 13 -11.61 18.12 7.14
C PRO A 13 -10.81 19.42 7.30
N SER A 14 -9.57 19.27 7.77
CA SER A 14 -8.55 20.32 7.73
C SER A 14 -7.30 19.77 7.07
N LEU A 15 -6.75 20.48 6.10
CA LEU A 15 -5.57 20.10 5.36
C LEU A 15 -4.28 20.45 6.12
N ASN A 16 -3.41 19.48 6.31
CA ASN A 16 -2.05 19.65 6.80
C ASN A 16 -1.06 19.13 5.76
N PHE A 17 -0.88 19.88 4.68
CA PHE A 17 0.04 19.54 3.61
C PHE A 17 1.41 20.17 3.88
N ASP A 18 2.12 19.63 4.89
CA ASP A 18 3.40 20.12 5.35
C ASP A 18 4.50 19.91 4.30
N LYS A 19 5.20 21.00 3.94
CA LYS A 19 6.17 20.97 2.85
C LYS A 19 7.37 20.06 3.13
N GLU A 20 7.86 19.99 4.36
CA GLU A 20 9.03 19.18 4.71
C GLU A 20 8.68 17.68 4.68
N VAL A 21 7.49 17.35 5.21
CA VAL A 21 6.97 15.97 5.17
C VAL A 21 6.75 15.52 3.73
N ILE A 22 6.10 16.34 2.91
CA ILE A 22 5.83 16.04 1.50
C ILE A 22 7.13 15.98 0.70
N ARG A 23 8.13 16.79 1.02
CA ARG A 23 9.46 16.70 0.41
C ARG A 23 10.13 15.36 0.74
N ARG A 24 10.01 14.83 1.95
CA ARG A 24 10.54 13.50 2.28
C ARG A 24 9.86 12.39 1.47
N LEU A 25 8.54 12.49 1.25
CA LEU A 25 7.83 11.53 0.38
C LEU A 25 8.31 11.63 -1.07
N TRP A 26 8.46 12.86 -1.59
CA TRP A 26 9.02 13.10 -2.92
C TRP A 26 10.43 12.50 -3.08
N ASP A 27 11.32 12.75 -2.15
CA ASP A 27 12.70 12.25 -2.18
C ASP A 27 12.78 10.72 -2.09
N ASN A 28 11.80 10.07 -1.45
CA ASN A 28 11.76 8.61 -1.28
C ASN A 28 10.87 7.86 -2.28
N TYR A 29 10.12 8.56 -3.12
CA TYR A 29 9.32 7.96 -4.18
C TYR A 29 9.67 8.52 -5.56
N TYR A 30 9.46 9.82 -5.78
CA TYR A 30 9.63 10.43 -7.10
C TYR A 30 11.09 10.38 -7.56
N ILE A 31 12.04 10.78 -6.73
CA ILE A 31 13.47 10.79 -7.10
C ILE A 31 13.99 9.39 -7.47
N PRO A 32 13.75 8.33 -6.68
CA PRO A 32 14.09 6.96 -7.09
C PRO A 32 13.39 6.51 -8.37
N TYR A 33 12.13 6.91 -8.59
CA TYR A 33 11.38 6.57 -9.79
C TYR A 33 12.00 7.22 -11.04
N ILE A 34 12.31 8.51 -11.00
CA ILE A 34 12.98 9.24 -12.07
C ILE A 34 14.34 8.64 -12.40
N ASN A 35 15.07 8.19 -11.38
CA ASN A 35 16.33 7.48 -11.56
C ASN A 35 16.17 6.04 -12.07
N GLY A 36 14.97 5.51 -12.18
CA GLY A 36 14.69 4.15 -12.65
C GLY A 36 15.06 3.06 -11.62
N TYR A 37 15.10 3.40 -10.34
CA TYR A 37 15.23 2.43 -9.24
C TYR A 37 13.86 1.83 -8.89
N PHE A 38 12.78 2.54 -9.17
CA PHE A 38 11.41 2.07 -9.04
C PHE A 38 10.77 1.92 -10.42
N ALA A 39 9.92 0.92 -10.56
CA ALA A 39 9.15 0.64 -11.76
C ALA A 39 7.72 0.24 -11.40
N SER A 40 6.81 0.49 -12.32
CA SER A 40 5.40 0.17 -12.19
C SER A 40 4.81 0.05 -13.58
N SER A 41 4.71 -1.16 -14.12
CA SER A 41 4.22 -1.41 -15.48
C SER A 41 2.92 -2.20 -15.49
N GLY A 42 2.73 -3.14 -14.59
CA GLY A 42 1.49 -3.91 -14.45
C GLY A 42 0.44 -3.18 -13.61
N LYS A 43 -0.77 -3.72 -13.58
CA LYS A 43 -1.85 -3.23 -12.71
C LYS A 43 -1.51 -3.45 -11.24
N PHE A 44 -0.93 -4.60 -10.93
CA PHE A 44 -0.49 -4.97 -9.58
C PHE A 44 1.03 -5.22 -9.57
N ARG A 45 1.69 -4.97 -8.44
CA ARG A 45 3.13 -5.22 -8.31
C ARG A 45 3.50 -6.69 -8.45
N SER A 46 2.60 -7.61 -8.11
CA SER A 46 2.74 -9.03 -8.40
C SER A 46 2.86 -9.35 -9.90
N ASP A 47 2.33 -8.51 -10.78
CA ASP A 47 2.48 -8.70 -12.23
C ASP A 47 3.90 -8.34 -12.68
N ASP A 48 4.48 -7.29 -12.09
CA ASP A 48 5.86 -6.86 -12.39
C ASP A 48 6.90 -7.87 -11.88
N ILE A 49 6.65 -8.53 -10.74
CA ILE A 49 7.51 -9.63 -10.24
C ILE A 49 7.48 -10.82 -11.20
N LYS A 50 6.32 -11.23 -11.72
CA LYS A 50 6.17 -12.38 -12.63
C LYS A 50 7.02 -12.26 -13.89
N THR A 51 7.28 -11.04 -14.34
CA THR A 51 8.07 -10.72 -15.53
C THR A 51 9.53 -10.40 -15.21
N GLY A 52 9.94 -10.44 -13.94
CA GLY A 52 11.30 -10.09 -13.52
C GLY A 52 11.65 -8.61 -13.62
N ASN A 53 10.67 -7.73 -13.85
CA ASN A 53 10.90 -6.29 -13.98
C ASN A 53 11.29 -5.62 -12.66
N ILE A 54 10.92 -6.21 -11.53
CA ILE A 54 11.27 -5.75 -10.18
C ILE A 54 11.76 -6.92 -9.33
N LEU A 55 12.61 -6.64 -8.36
CA LEU A 55 13.16 -7.63 -7.41
C LEU A 55 12.39 -7.67 -6.09
N SER A 56 11.70 -6.60 -5.76
CA SER A 56 10.92 -6.47 -4.53
C SER A 56 9.78 -5.48 -4.71
N PHE A 57 8.75 -5.60 -3.88
CA PHE A 57 7.69 -4.59 -3.82
C PHE A 57 7.14 -4.45 -2.40
N ILE A 58 6.50 -3.33 -2.14
CA ILE A 58 5.72 -3.08 -0.92
C ILE A 58 4.24 -3.22 -1.28
N GLY A 59 3.51 -3.97 -0.48
CA GLY A 59 2.10 -4.21 -0.73
C GLY A 59 1.32 -4.62 0.50
N SER A 60 0.04 -4.87 0.32
CA SER A 60 -0.84 -5.45 1.34
C SER A 60 -0.47 -6.91 1.61
N SER A 61 -0.65 -7.37 2.86
CA SER A 61 -0.47 -8.79 3.24
C SER A 61 -1.31 -9.74 2.36
N ALA A 62 -2.51 -9.33 1.95
CA ALA A 62 -3.35 -10.09 1.01
C ALA A 62 -2.68 -10.30 -0.36
N GLY A 63 -1.70 -9.49 -0.74
CA GLY A 63 -0.90 -9.68 -1.95
C GLY A 63 -0.04 -10.94 -1.97
N ALA A 64 0.20 -11.55 -0.81
CA ALA A 64 0.99 -12.78 -0.70
C ALA A 64 0.42 -13.95 -1.52
N THR A 65 -0.90 -14.03 -1.64
CA THR A 65 -1.58 -15.10 -2.39
C THR A 65 -1.34 -15.03 -3.90
N PHE A 66 -0.84 -13.90 -4.40
CA PHE A 66 -0.55 -13.64 -5.81
C PHE A 66 0.95 -13.64 -6.13
N PHE A 67 1.80 -13.86 -5.13
CA PHE A 67 3.24 -13.92 -5.35
C PHE A 67 3.59 -15.19 -6.14
N PRO A 68 4.38 -15.08 -7.22
CA PRO A 68 4.69 -16.22 -8.07
C PRO A 68 5.83 -17.08 -7.49
N ASP A 69 5.81 -18.37 -7.81
CA ASP A 69 6.92 -19.29 -7.53
C ASP A 69 7.98 -19.27 -8.66
N GLN A 70 7.64 -18.63 -9.78
CA GLN A 70 8.49 -18.54 -10.96
C GLN A 70 8.43 -17.16 -11.60
N VAL A 71 9.54 -16.76 -12.19
CA VAL A 71 9.66 -15.57 -13.04
C VAL A 71 9.89 -16.01 -14.47
N THR A 72 9.09 -15.51 -15.41
CA THR A 72 9.24 -15.75 -16.84
C THR A 72 9.71 -14.47 -17.51
N LEU A 73 10.94 -14.49 -18.03
CA LEU A 73 11.54 -13.34 -18.71
C LEU A 73 11.12 -13.28 -20.19
N ASP A 74 11.04 -14.44 -20.84
CA ASP A 74 10.63 -14.62 -22.23
C ASP A 74 10.15 -16.06 -22.46
N ASP A 75 9.80 -16.41 -23.70
CA ASP A 75 9.25 -17.73 -24.08
C ASP A 75 10.20 -18.90 -23.78
N THR A 76 11.47 -18.63 -23.48
CA THR A 76 12.52 -19.67 -23.31
C THR A 76 13.16 -19.64 -21.92
N HIS A 77 12.94 -18.59 -21.14
CA HIS A 77 13.61 -18.37 -19.86
C HIS A 77 12.61 -18.21 -18.74
N THR A 78 12.46 -19.29 -17.96
CA THR A 78 11.68 -19.30 -16.70
C THR A 78 12.57 -19.80 -15.57
N TYR A 79 12.53 -19.11 -14.44
CA TYR A 79 13.33 -19.40 -13.26
C TYR A 79 12.43 -19.58 -12.04
N ASN A 80 12.73 -20.58 -11.23
CA ASN A 80 12.14 -20.68 -9.89
C ASN A 80 12.71 -19.57 -9.01
N ILE A 81 11.86 -18.97 -8.19
CA ILE A 81 12.25 -17.96 -7.24
C ILE A 81 11.78 -18.32 -5.83
N GLU A 82 12.49 -17.85 -4.84
CA GLU A 82 12.10 -17.91 -3.44
C GLU A 82 11.77 -16.50 -2.95
N MET A 83 10.66 -16.39 -2.23
CA MET A 83 10.24 -15.14 -1.62
C MET A 83 10.77 -15.04 -0.20
N GLN A 84 11.14 -13.83 0.22
CA GLN A 84 11.29 -13.45 1.61
C GLN A 84 10.40 -12.23 1.91
N ALA A 85 9.65 -12.30 3.00
CA ALA A 85 8.83 -11.20 3.47
C ALA A 85 9.50 -10.51 4.67
N PHE A 86 9.40 -9.19 4.69
CA PHE A 86 9.92 -8.34 5.75
C PHE A 86 8.85 -7.32 6.16
N GLU A 87 9.01 -6.74 7.34
CA GLU A 87 8.23 -5.57 7.73
C GLU A 87 8.41 -4.43 6.72
N CYS A 88 7.35 -3.64 6.52
CA CYS A 88 7.41 -2.47 5.65
C CYS A 88 8.47 -1.47 6.18
N PRO A 89 9.38 -0.97 5.33
CA PRO A 89 10.37 0.01 5.73
C PRO A 89 9.73 1.26 6.33
N GLN A 90 10.33 1.77 7.39
CA GLN A 90 9.90 2.98 8.09
C GLN A 90 10.93 4.10 7.91
N PHE A 91 10.49 5.35 7.98
CA PHE A 91 11.41 6.47 7.98
C PHE A 91 12.28 6.48 9.24
N GLN A 92 13.56 6.70 9.09
CA GLN A 92 14.48 6.80 10.21
C GLN A 92 14.07 7.95 11.15
N ASN A 93 14.18 7.72 12.46
CA ASN A 93 13.83 8.70 13.50
C ASN A 93 12.36 9.16 13.46
N SER A 94 11.46 8.30 13.02
CA SER A 94 10.02 8.56 13.08
C SER A 94 9.31 7.51 13.93
N GLU A 95 8.14 7.87 14.45
CA GLU A 95 7.24 6.89 15.06
C GLU A 95 6.81 5.87 14.02
N ARG A 96 6.64 4.63 14.46
CA ARG A 96 6.23 3.53 13.56
C ARG A 96 4.71 3.52 13.43
N PHE A 97 4.25 3.81 12.23
CA PHE A 97 2.84 3.69 11.86
C PHE A 97 2.68 2.66 10.75
N SER A 98 1.63 1.87 10.86
CA SER A 98 1.26 0.92 9.82
C SER A 98 -0.17 1.16 9.38
N VAL A 99 -0.38 1.24 8.06
CA VAL A 99 -1.72 1.43 7.52
C VAL A 99 -2.52 0.17 7.71
N GLN A 100 -3.66 0.28 8.42
CA GLN A 100 -4.64 -0.77 8.52
C GLN A 100 -5.64 -0.61 7.37
N GLN A 101 -5.50 -1.46 6.37
CA GLN A 101 -6.50 -1.65 5.32
C GLN A 101 -7.23 -2.96 5.55
N GLY A 102 -8.53 -2.98 5.28
CA GLY A 102 -9.32 -4.20 5.41
C GLY A 102 -10.71 -4.02 4.87
N ALA A 103 -11.38 -5.16 4.67
CA ALA A 103 -12.80 -5.19 4.42
C ALA A 103 -13.55 -5.27 5.76
N GLY A 104 -14.69 -4.62 5.82
CA GLY A 104 -15.62 -4.71 6.94
C GLY A 104 -16.92 -5.39 6.51
N MET A 105 -17.52 -6.11 7.42
CA MET A 105 -18.88 -6.65 7.22
C MET A 105 -19.87 -5.86 8.05
N VAL A 106 -20.97 -5.47 7.46
CA VAL A 106 -22.08 -4.76 8.12
C VAL A 106 -23.37 -5.54 7.99
N VAL A 107 -24.18 -5.52 9.02
CA VAL A 107 -25.54 -6.07 8.97
C VAL A 107 -26.50 -4.94 8.59
N THR A 108 -27.15 -5.05 7.43
CA THR A 108 -28.16 -4.09 7.00
C THR A 108 -29.53 -4.43 7.59
N LYS A 109 -30.29 -3.42 7.98
CA LYS A 109 -31.63 -3.58 8.55
C LYS A 109 -32.71 -3.64 7.43
N THR A 110 -32.50 -4.50 6.45
CA THR A 110 -33.39 -4.64 5.28
C THR A 110 -34.26 -5.90 5.31
N GLY A 111 -33.97 -6.83 6.21
CA GLY A 111 -34.70 -8.08 6.37
C GLY A 111 -35.57 -8.11 7.61
N SER A 112 -36.17 -9.28 7.85
CA SER A 112 -36.88 -9.57 9.10
C SER A 112 -35.91 -9.56 10.31
N GLU A 113 -36.48 -9.44 11.51
CA GLU A 113 -35.69 -9.50 12.75
C GLU A 113 -34.91 -10.83 12.86
N ALA A 114 -35.50 -11.93 12.40
CA ALA A 114 -34.85 -13.24 12.37
C ALA A 114 -33.63 -13.27 11.43
N GLU A 115 -33.71 -12.66 10.27
CA GLU A 115 -32.59 -12.57 9.30
C GLU A 115 -31.47 -11.69 9.82
N VAL A 116 -31.80 -10.55 10.44
CA VAL A 116 -30.81 -9.69 11.09
C VAL A 116 -30.09 -10.45 12.21
N LYS A 117 -30.83 -11.18 13.06
CA LYS A 117 -30.26 -12.01 14.12
C LYS A 117 -29.37 -13.11 13.58
N ALA A 118 -29.79 -13.82 12.53
CA ALA A 118 -28.99 -14.85 11.88
C ALA A 118 -27.68 -14.27 11.28
N SER A 119 -27.74 -13.08 10.68
CA SER A 119 -26.56 -12.38 10.15
C SER A 119 -25.56 -12.03 11.28
N VAL A 120 -26.05 -11.59 12.42
CA VAL A 120 -25.19 -11.31 13.59
C VAL A 120 -24.54 -12.59 14.11
N GLU A 121 -25.28 -13.70 14.21
CA GLU A 121 -24.70 -15.00 14.62
C GLU A 121 -23.65 -15.51 13.63
N PHE A 122 -23.90 -15.34 12.33
CA PHE A 122 -22.86 -15.62 11.29
C PHE A 122 -21.59 -14.81 11.52
N LEU A 123 -21.70 -13.49 11.77
CA LEU A 123 -20.52 -12.64 12.01
C LEU A 123 -19.75 -13.04 13.26
N LYS A 124 -20.47 -13.45 14.32
CA LYS A 124 -19.83 -13.98 15.53
C LYS A 124 -19.04 -15.25 15.25
N TRP A 125 -19.63 -16.18 14.49
CA TRP A 125 -18.98 -17.42 14.07
C TRP A 125 -17.77 -17.11 13.16
N PHE A 126 -17.93 -16.27 12.13
CA PHE A 126 -16.87 -15.91 11.20
C PHE A 126 -15.68 -15.24 11.87
N THR A 127 -15.93 -14.41 12.89
CA THR A 127 -14.90 -13.73 13.66
C THR A 127 -14.42 -14.55 14.87
N ASP A 128 -14.89 -15.78 15.06
CA ASP A 128 -14.33 -16.65 16.09
C ASP A 128 -12.91 -17.08 15.73
N THR A 129 -12.10 -17.36 16.75
CA THR A 129 -10.65 -17.50 16.61
C THR A 129 -10.27 -18.51 15.52
N GLU A 130 -10.84 -19.71 15.56
CA GLU A 130 -10.52 -20.77 14.61
C GLU A 130 -10.92 -20.43 13.18
N GLN A 131 -12.18 -19.99 12.99
CA GLN A 131 -12.68 -19.66 11.65
C GLN A 131 -11.94 -18.47 11.05
N ASN A 132 -11.62 -17.49 11.88
CA ASN A 132 -10.93 -16.28 11.42
C ASN A 132 -9.46 -16.54 11.08
N ILE A 133 -8.77 -17.44 11.79
CA ILE A 133 -7.43 -17.90 11.43
C ILE A 133 -7.47 -18.66 10.09
N ARG A 134 -8.41 -19.57 9.88
CA ARG A 134 -8.57 -20.28 8.59
C ARG A 134 -8.76 -19.32 7.43
N PHE A 135 -9.60 -18.29 7.61
CA PHE A 135 -9.78 -17.25 6.62
C PHE A 135 -8.48 -16.45 6.38
N ALA A 136 -7.78 -16.05 7.45
CA ALA A 136 -6.52 -15.31 7.37
C ALA A 136 -5.47 -16.08 6.56
N VAL A 137 -5.26 -17.36 6.90
CA VAL A 137 -4.29 -18.24 6.23
C VAL A 137 -4.60 -18.41 4.73
N SER A 138 -5.88 -18.49 4.35
CA SER A 138 -6.26 -18.66 2.95
C SER A 138 -6.23 -17.38 2.13
N SER A 139 -6.34 -16.22 2.76
CA SER A 139 -6.52 -14.92 2.10
C SER A 139 -5.36 -13.95 2.26
N GLY A 140 -4.42 -14.23 3.18
CA GLY A 140 -3.35 -13.30 3.55
C GLY A 140 -3.81 -12.10 4.40
N TYR A 141 -5.08 -12.07 4.83
CA TYR A 141 -5.57 -11.08 5.80
C TYR A 141 -5.14 -11.45 7.23
N LEU A 142 -5.00 -10.43 8.08
CA LEU A 142 -4.80 -10.67 9.51
C LEU A 142 -6.14 -10.95 10.22
N PRO A 143 -6.16 -11.83 11.23
CA PRO A 143 -7.33 -12.03 12.07
C PRO A 143 -7.76 -10.75 12.80
N VAL A 144 -9.07 -10.58 13.00
CA VAL A 144 -9.62 -9.38 13.63
C VAL A 144 -9.49 -9.36 15.15
N LYS A 145 -9.32 -10.52 15.79
CA LYS A 145 -9.16 -10.62 17.25
C LYS A 145 -7.69 -10.70 17.62
N LYS A 146 -7.25 -9.90 18.61
CA LYS A 146 -5.88 -9.92 19.11
C LYS A 146 -5.38 -11.33 19.49
N LYS A 147 -6.21 -12.15 20.16
CA LYS A 147 -5.83 -13.51 20.53
C LYS A 147 -5.63 -14.46 19.35
N ALA A 148 -6.20 -14.13 18.19
CA ALA A 148 -6.04 -14.91 16.97
C ALA A 148 -4.80 -14.46 16.15
N ASN A 149 -4.29 -13.25 16.41
CA ASN A 149 -3.01 -12.77 15.91
C ASN A 149 -1.87 -13.37 16.75
N ASN A 150 -1.73 -14.68 16.69
CA ASN A 150 -0.73 -15.45 17.41
C ASN A 150 -0.05 -16.39 16.42
N LYS A 151 1.28 -16.31 16.33
CA LYS A 151 2.09 -17.05 15.38
C LYS A 151 1.87 -18.56 15.47
N GLU A 152 1.91 -19.13 16.67
CA GLU A 152 1.79 -20.57 16.89
C GLU A 152 0.40 -21.09 16.47
N LEU A 153 -0.66 -20.31 16.76
CA LEU A 153 -2.02 -20.64 16.34
C LEU A 153 -2.18 -20.58 14.82
N ILE A 154 -1.56 -19.59 14.17
CA ILE A 154 -1.57 -19.45 12.72
C ILE A 154 -0.79 -20.61 12.10
N GLU A 155 0.43 -20.90 12.56
CA GLU A 155 1.26 -22.00 12.07
C GLU A 155 0.59 -23.35 12.21
N SER A 156 -0.13 -23.61 13.29
CA SER A 156 -0.88 -24.87 13.47
C SER A 156 -2.02 -25.07 12.47
N ASN A 157 -2.47 -24.02 11.80
CA ASN A 157 -3.51 -24.06 10.77
C ASN A 157 -2.95 -24.00 9.33
N LEU A 158 -1.62 -23.98 9.17
CA LEU A 158 -0.93 -23.81 7.89
C LEU A 158 -0.70 -25.11 7.10
N GLN A 159 -1.29 -26.23 7.47
CA GLN A 159 -0.98 -27.57 6.87
C GLN A 159 -1.14 -27.62 5.35
N GLU A 160 -1.75 -26.63 4.71
CA GLU A 160 -1.91 -26.54 3.25
C GLU A 160 -1.62 -25.11 2.69
N ALA A 161 -1.05 -24.21 3.50
CA ALA A 161 -0.85 -22.82 3.04
C ALA A 161 0.42 -22.69 2.18
N ASN A 162 0.34 -21.80 1.19
CA ASN A 162 1.49 -21.37 0.42
C ASN A 162 2.53 -20.72 1.35
N ASN A 163 3.80 -21.09 1.21
CA ASN A 163 4.91 -20.56 1.99
C ASN A 163 4.99 -19.02 1.97
N SER A 164 4.60 -18.39 0.85
CA SER A 164 4.53 -16.93 0.71
C SER A 164 3.53 -16.30 1.69
N VAL A 165 2.37 -16.92 1.89
CA VAL A 165 1.36 -16.44 2.84
C VAL A 165 1.88 -16.54 4.27
N VAL A 166 2.55 -17.64 4.62
CA VAL A 166 3.15 -17.84 5.95
C VAL A 166 4.14 -16.73 6.28
N GLN A 167 5.08 -16.48 5.39
CA GLN A 167 6.12 -15.47 5.60
C GLN A 167 5.54 -14.05 5.72
N VAL A 168 4.54 -13.72 4.89
CA VAL A 168 3.90 -12.40 4.93
C VAL A 168 3.07 -12.23 6.20
N LEU A 169 2.37 -13.26 6.65
CA LEU A 169 1.64 -13.21 7.92
C LEU A 169 2.59 -13.03 9.11
N ASP A 170 3.72 -13.74 9.13
CA ASP A 170 4.74 -13.59 10.18
C ASP A 170 5.32 -12.18 10.22
N ALA A 171 5.77 -11.63 9.08
CA ALA A 171 6.25 -10.27 8.98
C ALA A 171 5.17 -9.23 9.37
N SER A 172 3.90 -9.50 9.02
CA SER A 172 2.78 -8.62 9.38
C SER A 172 2.48 -8.65 10.87
N LEU A 173 2.59 -9.80 11.53
CA LEU A 173 2.41 -9.91 12.99
C LEU A 173 3.50 -9.13 13.73
N GLN A 174 4.77 -9.26 13.30
CA GLN A 174 5.87 -8.48 13.86
C GLN A 174 5.62 -6.99 13.68
N GLN A 175 5.20 -6.57 12.50
CA GLN A 175 4.94 -5.17 12.21
C GLN A 175 3.82 -4.58 13.06
N ILE A 176 2.73 -5.30 13.33
CA ILE A 176 1.62 -4.77 14.16
C ILE A 176 1.95 -4.73 15.65
N GLU A 177 2.89 -5.54 16.14
CA GLU A 177 3.38 -5.47 17.51
C GLU A 177 4.15 -4.18 17.78
N ASP A 178 4.94 -3.74 16.81
CA ASP A 178 5.86 -2.61 16.92
C ASP A 178 5.32 -1.30 16.31
N SER A 179 4.09 -1.29 15.80
CA SER A 179 3.52 -0.13 15.11
C SER A 179 2.18 0.30 15.68
N THR A 180 1.91 1.59 15.61
CA THR A 180 0.56 2.11 15.78
C THR A 180 -0.23 1.90 14.48
N LEU A 181 -1.33 1.15 14.56
CA LEU A 181 -2.21 0.94 13.42
C LEU A 181 -2.99 2.22 13.11
N TYR A 182 -3.03 2.60 11.85
CA TYR A 182 -3.64 3.81 11.37
C TYR A 182 -4.63 3.53 10.24
N THR A 183 -5.78 4.18 10.30
CA THR A 183 -6.74 4.27 9.20
C THR A 183 -7.24 5.71 9.07
N THR A 184 -7.47 6.17 7.83
CA THR A 184 -7.96 7.52 7.59
C THR A 184 -9.38 7.69 8.10
N ARG A 185 -9.70 8.85 8.70
CA ARG A 185 -11.07 9.22 9.04
C ARG A 185 -11.85 9.55 7.77
N ALA A 186 -13.12 9.18 7.75
CA ALA A 186 -14.00 9.46 6.64
C ALA A 186 -14.45 10.95 6.66
N PHE A 187 -14.49 11.57 5.48
CA PHE A 187 -15.14 12.84 5.22
C PHE A 187 -15.70 12.85 3.79
N GLU A 188 -16.59 13.78 3.47
CA GLU A 188 -17.38 13.75 2.24
C GLU A 188 -16.51 13.65 0.97
N GLN A 189 -15.47 14.47 0.87
CA GLN A 189 -14.56 14.52 -0.27
C GLN A 189 -13.37 13.54 -0.15
N GLY A 190 -13.38 12.63 0.82
CA GLY A 190 -12.23 11.77 1.15
C GLY A 190 -11.74 10.89 -0.01
N THR A 191 -12.64 10.40 -0.87
CA THR A 191 -12.26 9.62 -2.06
C THR A 191 -11.57 10.50 -3.10
N SER A 192 -12.08 11.70 -3.36
CA SER A 192 -11.47 12.65 -4.29
C SER A 192 -10.11 13.14 -3.80
N ALA A 193 -9.98 13.41 -2.50
CA ALA A 193 -8.70 13.77 -1.88
C ALA A 193 -7.66 12.67 -2.02
N ARG A 194 -8.06 11.41 -1.81
CA ARG A 194 -7.19 10.24 -2.03
C ARG A 194 -6.71 10.17 -3.48
N ASN A 195 -7.61 10.34 -4.45
CA ASN A 195 -7.27 10.31 -5.86
C ASN A 195 -6.28 11.42 -6.22
N ILE A 196 -6.46 12.64 -5.72
CA ILE A 196 -5.51 13.74 -5.94
C ILE A 196 -4.13 13.35 -5.37
N LEU A 197 -4.05 12.85 -4.14
CA LEU A 197 -2.79 12.46 -3.51
C LEU A 197 -2.10 11.32 -4.24
N GLU A 198 -2.84 10.32 -4.68
CA GLU A 198 -2.32 9.15 -5.38
C GLU A 198 -1.82 9.52 -6.78
N TYR A 199 -2.69 10.10 -7.61
CA TYR A 199 -2.40 10.29 -9.03
C TYR A 199 -1.53 11.52 -9.32
N SER A 200 -1.58 12.58 -8.53
CA SER A 200 -0.73 13.76 -8.77
C SER A 200 0.75 13.44 -8.76
N LEU A 201 1.20 12.52 -7.91
CA LEU A 201 2.60 12.13 -7.82
C LEU A 201 2.93 10.93 -8.72
N SER A 202 2.07 9.91 -8.77
CA SER A 202 2.33 8.71 -9.56
C SER A 202 2.31 8.99 -11.06
N ASP A 203 1.32 9.73 -11.55
CA ASP A 203 1.22 10.08 -12.97
C ASP A 203 2.37 10.99 -13.41
N LYS A 204 2.71 11.97 -12.57
CA LYS A 204 3.88 12.82 -12.83
C LYS A 204 5.17 11.99 -12.88
N ALA A 205 5.40 11.10 -11.94
CA ALA A 205 6.58 10.26 -11.91
C ALA A 205 6.67 9.38 -13.17
N PHE A 206 5.53 8.80 -13.59
CA PHE A 206 5.45 7.97 -14.78
C PHE A 206 5.75 8.77 -16.07
N GLN A 207 5.12 9.93 -16.24
CA GLN A 207 5.30 10.79 -17.42
C GLN A 207 6.74 11.33 -17.51
N ASP A 208 7.25 11.88 -16.41
CA ASP A 208 8.60 12.45 -16.37
C ASP A 208 9.67 11.36 -16.58
N ARG A 209 9.43 10.14 -16.07
CA ARG A 209 10.32 9.01 -16.32
C ARG A 209 10.34 8.59 -17.79
N ALA A 210 9.21 8.61 -18.46
CA ALA A 210 9.14 8.32 -19.89
C ALA A 210 9.97 9.31 -20.72
N GLU A 211 9.92 10.62 -20.39
CA GLU A 211 10.75 11.64 -21.02
C GLU A 211 12.24 11.46 -20.73
N VAL A 212 12.61 11.07 -19.52
CA VAL A 212 14.00 10.75 -19.16
C VAL A 212 14.52 9.57 -20.00
N VAL A 213 13.72 8.51 -20.13
CA VAL A 213 14.08 7.33 -20.95
C VAL A 213 14.27 7.73 -22.41
N ALA A 214 13.34 8.50 -22.98
CA ALA A 214 13.44 9.00 -24.37
C ALA A 214 14.69 9.84 -24.59
N SER A 215 15.03 10.72 -23.64
CA SER A 215 16.23 11.56 -23.71
C SER A 215 17.52 10.73 -23.68
N ILE A 216 17.60 9.70 -22.84
CA ILE A 216 18.74 8.78 -22.80
C ILE A 216 18.85 7.99 -24.10
N GLN A 217 17.74 7.52 -24.66
CA GLN A 217 17.72 6.83 -25.95
C GLN A 217 18.16 7.73 -27.10
N ALA A 218 17.89 9.03 -27.01
CA ALA A 218 18.37 10.04 -27.94
C ALA A 218 19.86 10.42 -27.78
N GLY A 219 20.59 9.78 -26.85
CA GLY A 219 22.02 9.97 -26.62
C GLY A 219 22.40 10.96 -25.50
N MET A 220 21.42 11.48 -24.76
CA MET A 220 21.69 12.32 -23.59
C MET A 220 22.29 11.47 -22.45
N SER A 221 23.23 12.03 -21.70
CA SER A 221 23.71 11.36 -20.49
C SER A 221 22.58 11.21 -19.47
N ARG A 222 22.61 10.12 -18.67
CA ARG A 222 21.61 9.90 -17.61
C ARG A 222 21.56 11.07 -16.62
N GLN A 223 22.70 11.62 -16.27
CA GLN A 223 22.78 12.74 -15.34
C GLN A 223 22.08 13.99 -15.88
N GLU A 224 22.28 14.32 -17.14
CA GLU A 224 21.59 15.45 -17.80
C GLU A 224 20.08 15.18 -17.91
N ALA A 225 19.69 13.97 -18.34
CA ALA A 225 18.30 13.60 -18.52
C ALA A 225 17.48 13.72 -17.23
N VAL A 226 18.04 13.36 -16.07
CA VAL A 226 17.34 13.42 -14.79
C VAL A 226 17.40 14.80 -14.12
N SER A 227 18.41 15.64 -14.42
CA SER A 227 18.69 16.89 -13.69
C SER A 227 17.51 17.86 -13.66
N LYS A 228 16.80 18.00 -14.78
CA LYS A 228 15.59 18.84 -14.90
C LYS A 228 14.48 18.41 -13.94
N TYR A 229 14.33 17.10 -13.75
CA TYR A 229 13.23 16.52 -12.96
C TYR A 229 13.55 16.44 -11.47
N THR A 230 14.83 16.42 -11.10
CA THR A 230 15.28 16.34 -9.71
C THR A 230 15.55 17.71 -9.07
N SER A 231 15.21 18.81 -9.76
CA SER A 231 15.36 20.16 -9.25
C SER A 231 14.33 20.54 -8.19
N ASP A 232 14.69 21.45 -7.30
CA ASP A 232 13.75 22.01 -6.30
C ASP A 232 12.58 22.72 -6.95
N ASP A 233 12.79 23.43 -8.04
CA ASP A 233 11.72 24.10 -8.79
C ASP A 233 10.64 23.12 -9.32
N ASN A 234 11.04 21.91 -9.69
CA ASN A 234 10.09 20.89 -10.12
C ASN A 234 9.24 20.37 -8.97
N PHE A 235 9.88 20.14 -7.81
CA PHE A 235 9.16 19.81 -6.59
C PHE A 235 8.20 20.93 -6.16
N ASP A 236 8.67 22.17 -6.13
CA ASP A 236 7.89 23.31 -5.65
C ASP A 236 6.64 23.55 -6.50
N ARG A 237 6.74 23.44 -7.83
CA ARG A 237 5.57 23.53 -8.72
C ARG A 237 4.55 22.43 -8.41
N TRP A 238 4.97 21.18 -8.41
CA TRP A 238 4.08 20.06 -8.11
C TRP A 238 3.44 20.20 -6.72
N TYR A 239 4.23 20.60 -5.72
CA TYR A 239 3.73 20.82 -4.36
C TYR A 239 2.63 21.88 -4.30
N GLN A 240 2.84 23.03 -4.95
CA GLN A 240 1.86 24.11 -4.96
C GLN A 240 0.59 23.73 -5.73
N ASP A 241 0.72 23.11 -6.88
CA ASP A 241 -0.41 22.67 -7.70
C ASP A 241 -1.26 21.63 -6.95
N THR A 242 -0.61 20.65 -6.32
CA THR A 242 -1.30 19.61 -5.54
C THR A 242 -1.98 20.21 -4.30
N LYS A 243 -1.27 21.07 -3.57
CA LYS A 243 -1.83 21.77 -2.41
C LYS A 243 -3.05 22.60 -2.78
N SER A 244 -2.97 23.39 -3.83
CA SER A 244 -4.09 24.21 -4.31
C SER A 244 -5.30 23.35 -4.71
N SER A 245 -5.08 22.21 -5.35
CA SER A 245 -6.15 21.27 -5.70
C SER A 245 -6.85 20.69 -4.46
N LEU A 246 -6.06 20.33 -3.43
CA LEU A 246 -6.59 19.82 -2.18
C LEU A 246 -7.34 20.90 -1.38
N GLU A 247 -6.81 22.12 -1.34
CA GLU A 247 -7.48 23.27 -0.69
C GLU A 247 -8.80 23.62 -1.38
N ALA A 248 -8.84 23.62 -2.71
CA ALA A 248 -10.09 23.85 -3.45
C ALA A 248 -11.13 22.80 -3.12
N LEU A 249 -10.74 21.51 -3.11
CA LEU A 249 -11.64 20.40 -2.84
C LEU A 249 -12.32 20.45 -1.47
N ILE A 250 -11.60 20.87 -0.42
CA ILE A 250 -12.17 20.90 0.94
C ILE A 250 -12.97 22.19 1.23
N ASN A 251 -12.92 23.18 0.34
CA ASN A 251 -13.68 24.42 0.45
C ASN A 251 -14.95 24.42 -0.41
N GLU A 252 -15.22 23.36 -1.17
CA GLU A 252 -16.48 23.09 -1.86
C GLU A 252 -17.55 22.57 -0.89
#